data_d928b7287152f965f507f21da23b6fc7
#
_entry.id   d928b7287152f965f507f21da23b6fc7
#
_cell.length_a   1.000
_cell.length_b   1.000
_cell.length_c   1.000
_cell.angle_alpha   90.00
_cell.angle_beta   90.00
_cell.angle_gamma   90.00
#
_symmetry.space_group_name_H-M   'P 1'
#
loop_
_entity.id
_entity.type
_entity.pdbx_description
1 polymer ?
#
loop_
_entity_poly.entity_id
_entity_poly.type
_entity_poly.pdbx_seq_one_letter_code
_entity_poly.pdbx_strand_id
1 'polypeptide(L)'
;TPEGEVPTDNPWPGNPIWASGFRNIMGMAFRPGDGTFFGADHGPTVEWEPRIGAYDELNIIERGANYGWPVVVGAPAVEGFVDPILSWIPSVPPGDLVFHNGDLFLSALWSEALVRVQFDDPDSPNRVTGVERWFNSQVWRDGVLPESAYGRLRALAVGPDGALYLGTTNRDGRLDSRPGDDKILRIVIDEGR
;
A
#
# COMPACT_ATOMS: atom_id res chain seq x y z
N THR A 1 -3.78 20.83 -15.06
CA THR A 1 -5.13 21.43 -15.01
C THR A 1 -6.13 20.57 -15.78
N PRO A 2 -7.44 20.75 -15.62
CA PRO A 2 -8.46 20.04 -16.43
C PRO A 2 -8.29 20.23 -17.94
N GLU A 3 -7.67 21.32 -18.36
CA GLU A 3 -7.37 21.66 -19.75
C GLU A 3 -6.09 20.97 -20.27
N GLY A 4 -5.41 20.19 -19.42
CA GLY A 4 -4.17 19.49 -19.75
C GLY A 4 -2.88 20.30 -19.57
N GLU A 5 -2.98 21.48 -18.97
CA GLU A 5 -1.79 22.28 -18.66
C GLU A 5 -1.07 21.70 -17.43
N VAL A 6 0.25 21.73 -17.45
CA VAL A 6 1.07 21.33 -16.31
C VAL A 6 1.03 22.41 -15.24
N PRO A 7 0.76 22.08 -13.96
CA PRO A 7 0.84 23.05 -12.87
C PRO A 7 2.22 23.69 -12.78
N THR A 8 2.25 25.00 -12.53
CA THR A 8 3.51 25.78 -12.50
C THR A 8 4.39 25.46 -11.28
N ASP A 9 3.81 24.85 -10.26
CA ASP A 9 4.47 24.40 -9.04
C ASP A 9 4.93 22.94 -9.08
N ASN A 10 4.83 22.28 -10.25
CA ASN A 10 5.45 20.96 -10.44
C ASN A 10 6.99 21.03 -10.31
N PRO A 11 7.65 19.94 -9.91
CA PRO A 11 9.10 19.93 -9.67
C PRO A 11 9.93 20.32 -10.89
N TRP A 12 9.46 19.95 -12.08
CA TRP A 12 10.13 20.27 -13.35
C TRP A 12 9.19 21.09 -14.23
N PRO A 13 9.59 22.30 -14.65
CA PRO A 13 8.77 23.18 -15.49
C PRO A 13 8.31 22.48 -16.78
N GLY A 14 7.01 22.52 -17.05
CA GLY A 14 6.43 21.91 -18.24
C GLY A 14 6.33 20.38 -18.23
N ASN A 15 6.69 19.74 -17.11
CA ASN A 15 6.61 18.29 -16.95
C ASN A 15 5.54 17.92 -15.90
N PRO A 16 4.57 17.04 -16.23
CA PRO A 16 3.51 16.64 -15.29
C PRO A 16 3.96 15.69 -14.18
N ILE A 17 5.19 15.19 -14.24
CA ILE A 17 5.71 14.24 -13.25
C ILE A 17 5.85 14.94 -11.90
N TRP A 18 5.32 14.32 -10.83
CA TRP A 18 5.47 14.76 -9.45
C TRP A 18 6.65 14.07 -8.75
N ALA A 19 6.76 12.77 -8.91
CA ALA A 19 7.84 11.92 -8.40
C ALA A 19 8.05 10.75 -9.34
N SER A 20 9.15 10.02 -9.23
CA SER A 20 9.54 8.96 -10.15
C SER A 20 10.19 7.77 -9.43
N GLY A 21 10.54 6.72 -10.19
CA GLY A 21 11.25 5.57 -9.65
C GLY A 21 10.37 4.54 -8.94
N PHE A 22 9.10 4.46 -9.29
CA PHE A 22 8.16 3.43 -8.87
C PHE A 22 8.05 2.33 -9.92
N ARG A 23 7.78 1.11 -9.46
CA ARG A 23 7.52 -0.01 -10.35
C ARG A 23 6.04 -0.11 -10.73
N ASN A 24 5.16 -0.11 -9.74
CA ASN A 24 3.73 -0.31 -9.92
C ASN A 24 2.94 0.20 -8.72
N ILE A 25 2.72 1.51 -8.66
CA ILE A 25 1.89 2.13 -7.62
C ILE A 25 0.45 1.66 -7.75
N MET A 26 -0.08 1.07 -6.68
CA MET A 26 -1.44 0.52 -6.62
C MET A 26 -2.39 1.34 -5.75
N GLY A 27 -1.89 1.92 -4.66
CA GLY A 27 -2.70 2.73 -3.77
C GLY A 27 -2.01 4.03 -3.41
N MET A 28 -2.78 5.09 -3.26
CA MET A 28 -2.30 6.41 -2.84
C MET A 28 -3.27 7.04 -1.86
N ALA A 29 -2.75 7.68 -0.81
CA ALA A 29 -3.56 8.37 0.19
C ALA A 29 -2.85 9.59 0.75
N PHE A 30 -3.61 10.64 1.05
CA PHE A 30 -3.12 11.77 1.83
C PHE A 30 -3.55 11.61 3.29
N ARG A 31 -2.61 11.81 4.23
CA ARG A 31 -2.93 11.80 5.65
C ARG A 31 -3.77 13.03 6.00
N PRO A 32 -4.95 12.85 6.62
CA PRO A 32 -5.74 13.96 7.12
C PRO A 32 -4.96 14.76 8.17
N GLY A 33 -5.02 16.09 8.08
CA GLY A 33 -4.42 17.01 9.04
C GLY A 33 -3.12 17.64 8.56
N ASP A 34 -2.13 16.89 8.09
CA ASP A 34 -0.86 17.46 7.61
C ASP A 34 -0.64 17.34 6.09
N GLY A 35 -1.48 16.56 5.40
CA GLY A 35 -1.39 16.39 3.95
C GLY A 35 -0.21 15.54 3.47
N THR A 36 0.48 14.80 4.36
CA THR A 36 1.55 13.87 3.96
C THR A 36 1.01 12.86 2.95
N PHE A 37 1.72 12.72 1.83
CA PHE A 37 1.30 11.88 0.71
C PHE A 37 1.96 10.52 0.78
N PHE A 38 1.16 9.46 0.80
CA PHE A 38 1.61 8.06 0.85
C PHE A 38 1.29 7.33 -0.44
N GLY A 39 2.18 6.41 -0.83
CA GLY A 39 1.98 5.52 -1.95
C GLY A 39 2.47 4.11 -1.64
N ALA A 40 1.69 3.11 -2.06
CA ALA A 40 2.09 1.71 -1.96
C ALA A 40 2.49 1.18 -3.33
N ASP A 41 3.70 0.66 -3.42
CA ASP A 41 4.30 0.16 -4.64
C ASP A 41 4.55 -1.35 -4.58
N HIS A 42 4.16 -2.06 -5.65
CA HIS A 42 4.52 -3.46 -5.81
C HIS A 42 5.99 -3.58 -6.18
N GLY A 43 6.73 -4.28 -5.37
CA GLY A 43 8.09 -4.70 -5.66
C GLY A 43 8.18 -5.74 -6.78
N PRO A 44 9.39 -6.21 -7.11
CA PRO A 44 9.63 -7.23 -8.14
C PRO A 44 8.84 -8.51 -7.86
N THR A 45 8.31 -9.12 -8.89
CA THR A 45 7.69 -10.43 -8.78
C THR A 45 8.77 -11.49 -8.55
N VAL A 46 8.60 -12.33 -7.54
CA VAL A 46 9.59 -13.37 -7.14
C VAL A 46 9.99 -14.28 -8.31
N GLU A 47 9.08 -14.53 -9.24
CA GLU A 47 9.32 -15.30 -10.45
C GLU A 47 10.30 -14.63 -11.43
N TRP A 48 10.37 -13.29 -11.37
CA TRP A 48 11.22 -12.48 -12.26
C TRP A 48 12.58 -12.21 -11.65
N GLU A 49 12.61 -11.96 -10.33
CA GLU A 49 13.82 -11.59 -9.60
C GLU A 49 13.92 -12.36 -8.26
N PRO A 50 14.08 -13.69 -8.30
CA PRO A 50 14.09 -14.52 -7.09
C PRO A 50 15.23 -14.20 -6.13
N ARG A 51 16.24 -13.44 -6.57
CA ARG A 51 17.39 -13.03 -5.74
C ARG A 51 17.15 -11.72 -4.97
N ILE A 52 16.23 -10.88 -5.45
CA ILE A 52 15.97 -9.57 -4.86
C ILE A 52 14.85 -9.67 -3.81
N GLY A 53 13.98 -10.66 -3.95
CA GLY A 53 12.77 -10.79 -3.13
C GLY A 53 11.67 -9.84 -3.60
N ALA A 54 10.46 -10.06 -3.12
CA ALA A 54 9.34 -9.16 -3.41
C ALA A 54 9.30 -8.10 -2.31
N TYR A 55 9.97 -7.00 -2.52
CA TYR A 55 9.92 -5.84 -1.64
C TYR A 55 8.75 -4.96 -2.07
N ASP A 56 7.53 -5.28 -1.58
CA ASP A 56 6.45 -4.32 -1.68
C ASP A 56 6.70 -3.20 -0.68
N GLU A 57 6.39 -1.96 -1.04
CA GLU A 57 6.84 -0.79 -0.33
C GLU A 57 5.69 0.14 0.06
N LEU A 58 5.81 0.76 1.22
CA LEU A 58 5.07 1.95 1.59
C LEU A 58 6.01 3.15 1.61
N ASN A 59 5.71 4.10 0.76
CA ASN A 59 6.52 5.30 0.54
C ASN A 59 5.78 6.55 1.03
N ILE A 60 6.50 7.52 1.60
CA ILE A 60 6.07 8.91 1.67
C ILE A 60 6.52 9.57 0.38
N ILE A 61 5.56 10.10 -0.39
CA ILE A 61 5.84 10.64 -1.72
C ILE A 61 6.14 12.13 -1.63
N GLU A 62 7.39 12.48 -1.94
CA GLU A 62 7.90 13.85 -1.91
C GLU A 62 8.00 14.42 -3.32
N ARG A 63 7.83 15.75 -3.41
CA ARG A 63 7.92 16.50 -4.65
C ARG A 63 9.33 16.40 -5.26
N GLY A 64 9.44 15.88 -6.48
CA GLY A 64 10.70 15.76 -7.22
C GLY A 64 11.58 14.57 -6.80
N ALA A 65 11.12 13.73 -5.89
CA ALA A 65 11.87 12.59 -5.42
C ALA A 65 11.93 11.43 -6.43
N ASN A 66 12.96 10.58 -6.28
CA ASN A 66 13.15 9.36 -7.04
C ASN A 66 13.26 8.17 -6.07
N TYR A 67 12.39 7.16 -6.24
CA TYR A 67 12.31 5.97 -5.38
C TYR A 67 13.10 4.77 -5.90
N GLY A 68 13.85 4.96 -6.98
CA GLY A 68 14.96 4.11 -7.38
C GLY A 68 14.64 3.01 -8.38
N TRP A 69 13.40 2.59 -8.58
CA TRP A 69 13.09 1.55 -9.56
C TRP A 69 13.50 1.96 -11.00
N PRO A 70 14.14 1.09 -11.80
CA PRO A 70 14.51 -0.33 -11.55
C PRO A 70 15.94 -0.51 -11.00
N VAL A 71 16.62 0.56 -10.62
CA VAL A 71 18.05 0.54 -10.20
C VAL A 71 18.21 0.09 -8.75
N VAL A 72 17.25 0.51 -7.91
CA VAL A 72 17.21 0.22 -6.47
C VAL A 72 15.90 -0.49 -6.11
N VAL A 73 15.95 -1.37 -5.14
CA VAL A 73 14.78 -2.09 -4.58
C VAL A 73 14.93 -2.17 -3.07
N GLY A 74 13.85 -1.93 -2.34
CA GLY A 74 13.84 -1.90 -0.87
C GLY A 74 14.51 -0.64 -0.32
N ALA A 75 15.10 -0.75 0.86
CA ALA A 75 15.69 0.36 1.61
C ALA A 75 17.23 0.24 1.77
N PRO A 76 18.02 0.30 0.69
CA PRO A 76 19.48 0.12 0.75
C PRO A 76 20.25 1.40 1.09
N ALA A 77 19.60 2.54 1.34
CA ALA A 77 20.19 3.83 1.63
C ALA A 77 21.17 4.32 0.55
N VAL A 78 20.78 4.27 -0.71
CA VAL A 78 21.60 4.72 -1.84
C VAL A 78 21.38 6.21 -2.08
N GLU A 79 22.49 6.97 -2.15
CA GLU A 79 22.43 8.41 -2.42
C GLU A 79 21.68 8.74 -3.71
N GLY A 80 20.79 9.73 -3.65
CA GLY A 80 19.96 10.18 -4.78
C GLY A 80 18.62 9.46 -4.92
N PHE A 81 18.37 8.45 -4.08
CA PHE A 81 17.08 7.77 -4.00
C PHE A 81 16.47 7.89 -2.60
N VAL A 82 15.15 7.86 -2.54
CA VAL A 82 14.40 7.90 -1.28
C VAL A 82 13.99 6.48 -0.91
N ASP A 83 14.36 6.04 0.28
CA ASP A 83 13.97 4.74 0.81
C ASP A 83 12.50 4.74 1.26
N PRO A 84 11.79 3.60 1.14
CA PRO A 84 10.47 3.41 1.71
C PRO A 84 10.50 3.49 3.24
N ILE A 85 9.40 3.93 3.84
CA ILE A 85 9.24 3.92 5.31
C ILE A 85 8.93 2.51 5.84
N LEU A 86 8.47 1.62 4.97
CA LEU A 86 8.18 0.23 5.29
C LEU A 86 8.33 -0.61 4.01
N SER A 87 8.98 -1.76 4.13
CA SER A 87 9.03 -2.75 3.05
C SER A 87 8.72 -4.14 3.60
N TRP A 88 8.04 -4.96 2.79
CA TRP A 88 7.59 -6.28 3.16
C TRP A 88 8.32 -7.39 2.42
N ILE A 89 8.90 -8.31 3.21
CA ILE A 89 9.48 -9.57 2.76
C ILE A 89 8.96 -10.66 3.70
N PRO A 90 8.23 -11.65 3.25
CA PRO A 90 7.70 -11.86 1.90
C PRO A 90 6.63 -10.86 1.50
N SER A 91 6.29 -10.87 0.23
CA SER A 91 5.38 -9.95 -0.44
C SER A 91 4.03 -9.76 0.27
N VAL A 92 3.61 -8.50 0.35
CA VAL A 92 2.27 -8.06 0.71
C VAL A 92 1.77 -7.18 -0.43
N PRO A 93 1.42 -7.75 -1.60
CA PRO A 93 1.09 -6.94 -2.76
C PRO A 93 -0.09 -6.02 -2.45
N PRO A 94 0.13 -4.69 -2.34
CA PRO A 94 -0.92 -3.75 -2.00
C PRO A 94 -1.97 -3.67 -3.11
N GLY A 95 -3.24 -3.52 -2.70
CA GLY A 95 -4.33 -3.24 -3.62
C GLY A 95 -4.74 -1.77 -3.59
N ASP A 96 -4.83 -1.21 -2.39
CA ASP A 96 -5.29 0.16 -2.17
C ASP A 96 -4.86 0.66 -0.79
N LEU A 97 -4.93 1.99 -0.58
CA LEU A 97 -4.62 2.67 0.69
C LEU A 97 -5.76 3.60 1.10
N VAL A 98 -6.00 3.70 2.41
CA VAL A 98 -6.88 4.73 2.98
C VAL A 98 -6.47 5.05 4.42
N PHE A 99 -6.57 6.31 4.81
CA PHE A 99 -6.49 6.70 6.22
C PHE A 99 -7.87 6.56 6.88
N HIS A 100 -7.85 6.01 8.09
CA HIS A 100 -9.02 5.93 8.95
C HIS A 100 -8.58 6.07 10.42
N ASN A 101 -9.18 7.03 11.13
CA ASN A 101 -8.91 7.31 12.55
C ASN A 101 -7.41 7.43 12.90
N GLY A 102 -6.63 8.11 12.04
CA GLY A 102 -5.20 8.33 12.25
C GLY A 102 -4.28 7.24 11.74
N ASP A 103 -4.78 6.03 11.50
CA ASP A 103 -4.01 4.91 10.95
C ASP A 103 -4.17 4.76 9.45
N LEU A 104 -3.17 4.19 8.80
CA LEU A 104 -3.22 3.85 7.39
C LEU A 104 -3.62 2.38 7.21
N PHE A 105 -4.66 2.15 6.43
CA PHE A 105 -5.10 0.82 6.05
C PHE A 105 -4.69 0.52 4.61
N LEU A 106 -4.16 -0.69 4.42
CA LEU A 106 -3.72 -1.20 3.13
C LEU A 106 -4.37 -2.55 2.88
N SER A 107 -5.10 -2.67 1.76
CA SER A 107 -5.59 -3.96 1.30
C SER A 107 -4.48 -4.73 0.61
N ALA A 108 -4.40 -6.04 0.85
CA ALA A 108 -3.37 -6.88 0.28
C ALA A 108 -3.96 -8.03 -0.56
N LEU A 109 -3.41 -8.16 -1.77
CA LEU A 109 -3.90 -9.11 -2.76
C LEU A 109 -3.46 -10.55 -2.44
N TRP A 110 -2.15 -10.81 -2.47
CA TRP A 110 -1.66 -12.17 -2.33
C TRP A 110 -1.59 -12.64 -0.87
N SER A 111 -1.24 -11.74 0.05
CA SER A 111 -1.25 -12.09 1.48
C SER A 111 -2.66 -12.13 2.07
N GLU A 112 -3.69 -11.82 1.29
CA GLU A 112 -5.11 -11.93 1.67
C GLU A 112 -5.42 -11.25 3.01
N ALA A 113 -4.86 -10.08 3.26
CA ALA A 113 -4.96 -9.38 4.52
C ALA A 113 -5.38 -7.92 4.35
N LEU A 114 -6.01 -7.37 5.38
CA LEU A 114 -6.08 -5.94 5.61
C LEU A 114 -4.96 -5.58 6.59
N VAL A 115 -4.02 -4.76 6.14
CA VAL A 115 -2.86 -4.32 6.93
C VAL A 115 -3.18 -2.97 7.53
N ARG A 116 -3.02 -2.83 8.85
CA ARG A 116 -3.09 -1.56 9.58
C ARG A 116 -1.67 -1.12 9.90
N VAL A 117 -1.32 0.10 9.52
CA VAL A 117 -0.03 0.74 9.82
C VAL A 117 -0.29 1.91 10.75
N GLN A 118 0.38 1.91 11.91
CA GLN A 118 0.18 2.84 13.01
C GLN A 118 1.31 3.86 13.09
N PHE A 119 0.95 5.11 13.46
CA PHE A 119 1.85 6.26 13.55
C PHE A 119 1.60 7.02 14.88
N ASP A 120 1.86 6.36 16.00
CA ASP A 120 1.52 6.87 17.34
C ASP A 120 2.60 7.75 17.97
N ASP A 121 3.65 8.10 17.23
CA ASP A 121 4.75 8.92 17.73
C ASP A 121 4.55 10.40 17.34
N PRO A 122 4.11 11.28 18.28
CA PRO A 122 3.87 12.68 17.97
C PRO A 122 5.15 13.48 17.64
N ASP A 123 6.32 13.02 18.11
CA ASP A 123 7.61 13.65 17.84
C ASP A 123 8.20 13.17 16.50
N SER A 124 7.69 12.08 15.96
CA SER A 124 8.10 11.48 14.70
C SER A 124 6.87 10.98 13.91
N PRO A 125 6.04 11.89 13.38
CA PRO A 125 4.72 11.56 12.81
C PRO A 125 4.78 10.62 11.60
N ASN A 126 5.94 10.48 10.97
CA ASN A 126 6.16 9.59 9.84
C ASN A 126 6.81 8.25 10.23
N ARG A 127 7.06 8.04 11.52
CA ARG A 127 7.62 6.80 12.02
C ARG A 127 6.52 5.76 12.20
N VAL A 128 6.69 4.61 11.56
CA VAL A 128 5.81 3.46 11.78
C VAL A 128 6.07 2.90 13.18
N THR A 129 5.03 2.86 14.02
CA THR A 129 5.10 2.36 15.40
C THR A 129 4.52 0.97 15.55
N GLY A 130 3.63 0.56 14.64
CA GLY A 130 3.04 -0.77 14.62
C GLY A 130 2.52 -1.19 13.26
N VAL A 131 2.48 -2.50 13.04
CA VAL A 131 1.87 -3.11 11.85
C VAL A 131 1.05 -4.31 12.28
N GLU A 132 -0.23 -4.29 11.99
CA GLU A 132 -1.16 -5.39 12.24
C GLU A 132 -1.66 -5.98 10.93
N ARG A 133 -2.01 -7.27 10.96
CA ARG A 133 -2.68 -7.94 9.84
C ARG A 133 -4.00 -8.50 10.31
N TRP A 134 -5.09 -8.10 9.66
CA TRP A 134 -6.44 -8.55 9.92
C TRP A 134 -6.90 -9.51 8.84
N PHE A 135 -7.77 -10.45 9.20
CA PHE A 135 -8.35 -11.51 8.36
C PHE A 135 -7.37 -12.61 7.96
N ASN A 136 -6.08 -12.31 7.88
CA ASN A 136 -5.01 -13.28 7.73
C ASN A 136 -3.77 -12.81 8.51
N SER A 137 -3.55 -13.39 9.67
CA SER A 137 -2.40 -13.09 10.53
C SER A 137 -1.14 -13.89 10.17
N GLN A 138 -1.24 -14.83 9.25
CA GLN A 138 -0.12 -15.71 8.93
C GLN A 138 0.74 -15.12 7.81
N VAL A 139 2.04 -15.30 7.95
CA VAL A 139 3.01 -14.98 6.91
C VAL A 139 3.19 -16.21 6.02
N TRP A 140 3.39 -15.97 4.72
CA TRP A 140 3.72 -17.03 3.78
C TRP A 140 4.87 -17.89 4.29
N ARG A 141 4.61 -19.19 4.44
CA ARG A 141 5.62 -20.20 4.83
C ARG A 141 5.58 -21.35 3.85
N ASP A 142 6.74 -21.83 3.47
CA ASP A 142 6.95 -23.03 2.64
C ASP A 142 6.20 -23.02 1.29
N GLY A 143 5.99 -21.84 0.69
CA GLY A 143 5.31 -21.72 -0.60
C GLY A 143 3.79 -21.90 -0.56
N VAL A 144 3.20 -21.99 0.63
CA VAL A 144 1.76 -22.14 0.82
C VAL A 144 1.20 -20.90 1.51
N LEU A 145 0.22 -20.24 0.87
CA LEU A 145 -0.56 -19.18 1.49
C LEU A 145 -1.63 -19.79 2.39
N PRO A 146 -1.75 -19.34 3.63
CA PRO A 146 -2.86 -19.74 4.48
C PRO A 146 -4.17 -19.19 3.91
N GLU A 147 -5.22 -19.98 3.95
CA GLU A 147 -6.57 -19.50 3.58
C GLU A 147 -7.00 -18.37 4.52
N SER A 148 -7.37 -17.25 3.93
CA SER A 148 -8.08 -16.18 4.65
C SER A 148 -9.60 -16.38 4.53
N ALA A 149 -10.36 -15.70 5.41
CA ALA A 149 -11.80 -15.76 5.39
C ALA A 149 -12.42 -15.16 4.10
N TYR A 150 -11.70 -14.23 3.44
CA TYR A 150 -12.24 -13.42 2.35
C TYR A 150 -11.43 -13.46 1.05
N GLY A 151 -10.25 -14.08 1.08
CA GLY A 151 -9.35 -14.13 -0.09
C GLY A 151 -8.65 -12.80 -0.35
N ARG A 152 -8.43 -12.50 -1.61
CA ARG A 152 -7.69 -11.33 -2.09
C ARG A 152 -8.48 -10.05 -1.88
N LEU A 153 -7.86 -9.07 -1.23
CA LEU A 153 -8.46 -7.78 -0.89
C LEU A 153 -7.89 -6.69 -1.82
N ARG A 154 -8.78 -5.88 -2.42
CA ARG A 154 -8.35 -4.91 -3.45
C ARG A 154 -8.70 -3.47 -3.10
N ALA A 155 -9.97 -3.12 -3.20
CA ALA A 155 -10.41 -1.74 -3.07
C ALA A 155 -10.72 -1.38 -1.62
N LEU A 156 -10.39 -0.16 -1.21
CA LEU A 156 -10.72 0.40 0.10
C LEU A 156 -11.41 1.75 -0.05
N ALA A 157 -12.37 2.02 0.82
CA ALA A 157 -12.96 3.33 0.97
C ALA A 157 -13.44 3.55 2.41
N VAL A 158 -13.39 4.79 2.88
CA VAL A 158 -14.10 5.21 4.10
C VAL A 158 -15.48 5.70 3.70
N GLY A 159 -16.51 5.09 4.28
CA GLY A 159 -17.89 5.49 4.04
C GLY A 159 -18.29 6.75 4.84
N PRO A 160 -19.40 7.37 4.46
CA PRO A 160 -19.93 8.55 5.19
C PRO A 160 -20.41 8.21 6.61
N ASP A 161 -20.58 6.93 6.90
CA ASP A 161 -20.90 6.37 8.22
C ASP A 161 -19.66 6.07 9.09
N GLY A 162 -18.46 6.44 8.60
CA GLY A 162 -17.19 6.21 9.28
C GLY A 162 -16.70 4.76 9.23
N ALA A 163 -17.39 3.84 8.55
CA ALA A 163 -16.92 2.48 8.39
C ALA A 163 -15.93 2.34 7.23
N LEU A 164 -15.03 1.35 7.29
CA LEU A 164 -14.25 0.92 6.13
C LEU A 164 -15.08 -0.01 5.24
N TYR A 165 -14.99 0.23 3.94
CA TYR A 165 -15.55 -0.65 2.92
C TYR A 165 -14.42 -1.27 2.13
N LEU A 166 -14.44 -2.59 2.01
CA LEU A 166 -13.37 -3.39 1.45
C LEU A 166 -13.92 -4.33 0.37
N GLY A 167 -13.42 -4.17 -0.86
CA GLY A 167 -13.78 -5.02 -1.98
C GLY A 167 -12.82 -6.21 -2.14
N THR A 168 -13.37 -7.42 -2.34
CA THR A 168 -12.58 -8.60 -2.69
C THR A 168 -12.35 -8.70 -4.21
N THR A 169 -11.38 -9.53 -4.64
CA THR A 169 -11.07 -9.78 -6.05
C THR A 169 -10.58 -11.22 -6.26
N ASN A 170 -11.45 -12.18 -6.00
CA ASN A 170 -11.14 -13.61 -6.11
C ASN A 170 -11.47 -14.18 -7.49
N ARG A 171 -12.25 -13.44 -8.33
CA ARG A 171 -12.65 -13.85 -9.68
C ARG A 171 -11.79 -13.25 -10.80
N ASP A 172 -10.64 -12.68 -10.46
CA ASP A 172 -9.72 -12.09 -11.45
C ASP A 172 -8.83 -13.11 -12.18
N GLY A 173 -9.06 -14.41 -11.94
CA GLY A 173 -8.32 -15.51 -12.58
C GLY A 173 -6.96 -15.83 -11.95
N ARG A 174 -6.65 -15.23 -10.81
CA ARG A 174 -5.37 -15.45 -10.11
C ARG A 174 -5.42 -16.53 -9.05
N LEU A 175 -6.60 -16.75 -8.45
CA LEU A 175 -6.87 -17.79 -7.46
C LEU A 175 -8.24 -18.42 -7.75
N ASP A 176 -8.53 -19.55 -7.10
CA ASP A 176 -9.83 -20.18 -7.16
C ASP A 176 -10.88 -19.34 -6.42
N SER A 177 -11.97 -19.03 -7.10
CA SER A 177 -13.10 -18.30 -6.49
C SER A 177 -13.87 -19.19 -5.52
N ARG A 178 -14.38 -18.59 -4.45
CA ARG A 178 -15.21 -19.25 -3.43
C ARG A 178 -16.69 -18.93 -3.65
N PRO A 179 -17.60 -19.72 -3.09
CA PRO A 179 -19.04 -19.42 -3.14
C PRO A 179 -19.33 -18.01 -2.60
N GLY A 180 -20.09 -17.22 -3.37
CA GLY A 180 -20.47 -15.84 -3.00
C GLY A 180 -19.41 -14.78 -3.26
N ASP A 181 -18.28 -15.09 -3.94
CA ASP A 181 -17.34 -14.10 -4.42
C ASP A 181 -17.88 -13.38 -5.68
N ASP A 182 -17.49 -12.09 -5.92
CA ASP A 182 -16.74 -11.22 -5.02
C ASP A 182 -17.69 -10.47 -4.08
N LYS A 183 -17.14 -9.85 -3.03
CA LYS A 183 -17.91 -9.24 -1.94
C LYS A 183 -17.46 -7.80 -1.69
N ILE A 184 -18.35 -7.00 -1.13
CA ILE A 184 -18.01 -5.77 -0.43
C ILE A 184 -18.25 -6.02 1.06
N LEU A 185 -17.20 -5.91 1.84
CA LEU A 185 -17.24 -6.02 3.30
C LEU A 185 -17.38 -4.64 3.91
N ARG A 186 -18.23 -4.47 4.91
CA ARG A 186 -18.32 -3.28 5.74
C ARG A 186 -17.71 -3.61 7.10
N ILE A 187 -16.69 -2.84 7.48
CA ILE A 187 -15.89 -3.07 8.69
C ILE A 187 -16.06 -1.86 9.59
N VAL A 188 -16.58 -2.08 10.78
CA VAL A 188 -16.62 -1.08 11.84
C VAL A 188 -15.42 -1.32 12.74
N ILE A 189 -14.57 -0.33 12.84
CA ILE A 189 -13.43 -0.35 13.75
C ILE A 189 -13.92 0.29 15.05
N ASP A 190 -14.14 -0.55 16.05
CA ASP A 190 -14.44 -0.08 17.38
C ASP A 190 -13.12 0.39 18.02
N GLU A 191 -12.98 1.67 18.27
CA GLU A 191 -11.83 2.24 19.02
C GLU A 191 -11.96 1.85 20.50
N GLY A 192 -12.14 0.57 20.74
CA GLY A 192 -12.40 0.00 22.02
C GLY A 192 -11.31 0.33 23.03
N ARG A 193 -11.67 1.22 23.88
CA ARG A 193 -11.42 1.28 25.35
C ARG A 193 -10.07 0.72 25.82
#